data_9bee6ae0e81971dda22e99a1f1d69ff6
#
_entry.id   9bee6ae0e81971dda22e99a1f1d69ff6
#
_cell.length_a   1.000
_cell.length_b   1.000
_cell.length_c   1.000
_cell.angle_alpha   90.00
_cell.angle_beta   90.00
_cell.angle_gamma   90.00
#
_symmetry.space_group_name_H-M   'P 1'
#
loop_
_entity.id
_entity.type
_entity.pdbx_description
1 polymer ?
#
loop_
_entity_poly.entity_id
_entity_poly.type
_entity_poly.pdbx_seq_one_letter_code
_entity_poly.pdbx_strand_id
1 'polypeptide(L)'
;PLTSIKMIQHIKRLLGIGKPDPSRGNSIVVNVERLERRVALLEDGVLEEYTVEREGDQNIVGGIFKGRVKNIEGGLKAMFVDIGLDKNAFLHFWDAIPAALDGGLEEIQREGKRKQPKKISSKDIPDIYPIGSEIVIQVSKGPIGTKGPRVTTNISMAGRYLVLMPYTEQFGISRKIEDPKERARLRKIVQKLQVPEGMGIIMRTVAQGTRARHFVRDLHMLLEQWDEIEARRANNQAPACIFQEPGLIERTTRDFLTDEIDQVMCDDAETTEMIRNIAGKISRRAKRRVHYMPTTTQPIFERVNIQKQIDEAFSRQVWLKCGGYIVIDETEALIAIDVNTGRNRGSKDVDKMILETNVEAAVEVARQLRLRNIG
;
A
#
# COMPACT_ATOMS: atom_id res chain seq x y z
N PRO A 1 4.90 40.29 1.33
CA PRO A 1 4.50 40.12 -0.08
C PRO A 1 4.73 38.69 -0.60
N LEU A 2 5.85 38.01 -0.21
CA LEU A 2 6.17 36.63 -0.64
C LEU A 2 5.16 35.56 -0.12
N THR A 3 4.61 35.77 1.06
CA THR A 3 3.60 34.88 1.68
C THR A 3 2.27 34.92 0.93
N SER A 4 1.83 36.07 0.45
CA SER A 4 0.59 36.21 -0.33
C SER A 4 0.68 35.53 -1.70
N ILE A 5 1.83 35.64 -2.38
CA ILE A 5 2.03 35.01 -3.71
C ILE A 5 2.04 33.48 -3.58
N LYS A 6 2.73 32.94 -2.56
CA LYS A 6 2.73 31.50 -2.27
C LYS A 6 1.34 30.98 -1.96
N MET A 7 0.57 31.74 -1.18
CA MET A 7 -0.82 31.38 -0.83
C MET A 7 -1.75 31.39 -2.03
N ILE A 8 -1.64 32.39 -2.90
CA ILE A 8 -2.43 32.47 -4.15
C ILE A 8 -2.06 31.34 -5.11
N GLN A 9 -0.80 31.00 -5.23
CA GLN A 9 -0.35 29.87 -6.05
C GLN A 9 -0.81 28.52 -5.49
N HIS A 10 -0.80 28.37 -4.18
CA HIS A 10 -1.35 27.19 -3.51
C HIS A 10 -2.86 27.05 -3.75
N ILE A 11 -3.62 28.14 -3.60
CA ILE A 11 -5.06 28.17 -3.90
C ILE A 11 -5.33 27.84 -5.37
N LYS A 12 -4.59 28.40 -6.32
CA LYS A 12 -4.74 28.09 -7.75
C LYS A 12 -4.51 26.60 -8.04
N ARG A 13 -3.49 25.98 -7.44
CA ARG A 13 -3.23 24.54 -7.55
C ARG A 13 -4.35 23.69 -6.95
N LEU A 14 -4.81 24.03 -5.76
CA LEU A 14 -5.92 23.37 -5.11
C LEU A 14 -7.22 23.43 -5.93
N LEU A 15 -7.35 24.45 -6.80
CA LEU A 15 -8.46 24.60 -7.73
C LEU A 15 -8.19 23.99 -9.11
N GLY A 16 -6.99 23.42 -9.34
CA GLY A 16 -6.58 22.88 -10.64
C GLY A 16 -6.39 23.97 -11.70
N ILE A 17 -6.08 25.21 -11.29
CA ILE A 17 -5.87 26.36 -12.19
C ILE A 17 -4.36 26.62 -12.31
N GLY A 18 -3.81 26.40 -13.50
CA GLY A 18 -2.38 26.64 -13.82
C GLY A 18 -1.73 25.43 -14.46
N LYS A 19 -0.50 25.61 -14.98
CA LYS A 19 0.33 24.50 -15.47
C LYS A 19 0.81 23.69 -14.28
N PRO A 20 0.82 22.34 -14.37
CA PRO A 20 1.39 21.48 -13.34
C PRO A 20 2.87 21.79 -13.14
N ASP A 21 3.30 21.93 -11.89
CA ASP A 21 4.68 22.20 -11.50
C ASP A 21 5.09 21.23 -10.39
N PRO A 22 5.83 20.15 -10.71
CA PRO A 22 6.20 19.12 -9.76
C PRO A 22 7.28 19.57 -8.77
N SER A 23 7.94 20.71 -9.00
CA SER A 23 8.98 21.24 -8.11
C SER A 23 8.44 21.79 -6.79
N ARG A 24 7.11 21.79 -6.61
CA ARG A 24 6.47 22.41 -5.44
C ARG A 24 5.22 21.63 -5.02
N GLY A 25 5.09 21.42 -3.70
CA GLY A 25 4.00 20.67 -3.12
C GLY A 25 4.09 19.17 -3.45
N ASN A 26 3.05 18.44 -3.08
CA ASN A 26 3.03 17.00 -3.19
C ASN A 26 2.45 16.56 -4.53
N SER A 27 3.19 15.76 -5.28
CA SER A 27 2.82 15.35 -6.63
C SER A 27 2.92 13.84 -6.82
N ILE A 28 1.98 13.28 -7.58
CA ILE A 28 2.08 11.93 -8.12
C ILE A 28 2.41 12.05 -9.60
N VAL A 29 3.48 11.41 -10.05
CA VAL A 29 3.87 11.36 -11.46
C VAL A 29 3.79 9.93 -11.94
N VAL A 30 3.00 9.73 -12.99
CA VAL A 30 2.76 8.42 -13.63
C VAL A 30 3.35 8.46 -15.03
N ASN A 31 4.24 7.50 -15.29
CA ASN A 31 4.78 7.25 -16.63
C ASN A 31 4.31 5.87 -17.08
N VAL A 32 3.78 5.81 -18.29
CA VAL A 32 3.27 4.59 -18.90
C VAL A 32 4.07 4.30 -20.16
N GLU A 33 4.76 3.17 -20.15
CA GLU A 33 5.48 2.65 -21.29
C GLU A 33 4.91 1.29 -21.72
N ARG A 34 5.32 0.82 -22.89
CA ARG A 34 4.77 -0.41 -23.48
C ARG A 34 4.90 -1.62 -22.56
N LEU A 35 6.01 -1.75 -21.83
CA LEU A 35 6.33 -2.93 -21.00
C LEU A 35 6.32 -2.63 -19.51
N GLU A 36 6.20 -1.37 -19.11
CA GLU A 36 6.22 -1.03 -17.69
C GLU A 36 5.38 0.23 -17.37
N ARG A 37 4.88 0.27 -16.16
CA ARG A 37 4.22 1.41 -15.55
C ARG A 37 5.02 1.85 -14.35
N ARG A 38 5.32 3.13 -14.27
CA ARG A 38 6.14 3.72 -13.21
C ARG A 38 5.36 4.80 -12.49
N VAL A 39 5.43 4.79 -11.17
CA VAL A 39 4.79 5.81 -10.33
C VAL A 39 5.82 6.37 -9.37
N ALA A 40 5.90 7.69 -9.31
CA ALA A 40 6.75 8.44 -8.39
C ALA A 40 5.90 9.39 -7.54
N LEU A 41 6.19 9.44 -6.24
CA LEU A 41 5.66 10.39 -5.28
C LEU A 41 6.72 11.44 -4.98
N LEU A 42 6.36 12.72 -5.12
CA LEU A 42 7.26 13.84 -4.87
C LEU A 42 6.71 14.72 -3.76
N GLU A 43 7.58 15.14 -2.85
CA GLU A 43 7.34 16.22 -1.87
C GLU A 43 8.25 17.41 -2.21
N ASP A 44 7.65 18.55 -2.59
CA ASP A 44 8.37 19.74 -3.04
C ASP A 44 9.48 19.45 -4.09
N GLY A 45 9.17 18.54 -5.01
CA GLY A 45 10.08 18.12 -6.08
C GLY A 45 11.12 17.07 -5.71
N VAL A 46 11.14 16.62 -4.45
CA VAL A 46 12.01 15.54 -3.97
C VAL A 46 11.28 14.20 -4.10
N LEU A 47 11.97 13.21 -4.65
CA LEU A 47 11.45 11.85 -4.80
C LEU A 47 11.38 11.14 -3.46
N GLU A 48 10.17 10.79 -2.99
CA GLU A 48 9.94 10.10 -1.71
C GLU A 48 9.60 8.62 -1.86
N GLU A 49 8.86 8.27 -2.93
CA GLU A 49 8.54 6.88 -3.24
C GLU A 49 8.61 6.64 -4.75
N TYR A 50 9.01 5.45 -5.12
CA TYR A 50 9.10 5.00 -6.50
C TYR A 50 8.69 3.54 -6.62
N THR A 51 7.79 3.25 -7.53
CA THR A 51 7.31 1.89 -7.79
C THR A 51 7.21 1.64 -9.28
N VAL A 52 7.60 0.44 -9.69
CA VAL A 52 7.53 -0.06 -11.06
C VAL A 52 6.68 -1.32 -11.10
N GLU A 53 5.83 -1.44 -12.08
CA GLU A 53 5.08 -2.65 -12.44
C GLU A 53 5.36 -2.97 -13.90
N ARG A 54 5.86 -4.16 -14.18
CA ARG A 54 6.16 -4.59 -15.55
C ARG A 54 5.04 -5.43 -16.13
N GLU A 55 4.86 -5.34 -17.45
CA GLU A 55 3.94 -6.20 -18.15
C GLU A 55 4.46 -7.66 -18.08
N GLY A 56 3.62 -8.57 -17.59
CA GLY A 56 4.02 -9.96 -17.34
C GLY A 56 4.41 -10.26 -15.88
N ASP A 57 4.71 -9.27 -15.06
CA ASP A 57 4.76 -9.45 -13.62
C ASP A 57 3.32 -9.68 -13.13
N GLN A 58 2.92 -10.95 -13.07
CA GLN A 58 1.64 -11.30 -12.43
C GLN A 58 1.76 -10.94 -10.95
N ASN A 59 1.38 -9.71 -10.61
CA ASN A 59 1.27 -9.34 -9.22
C ASN A 59 0.07 -10.07 -8.62
N ILE A 60 0.33 -11.30 -8.17
CA ILE A 60 -0.68 -12.15 -7.54
C ILE A 60 -0.90 -11.79 -6.06
N VAL A 61 -0.04 -10.93 -5.49
CA VAL A 61 -0.15 -10.51 -4.07
C VAL A 61 -1.44 -9.74 -3.86
N GLY A 62 -2.19 -10.10 -2.81
CA GLY A 62 -3.53 -9.58 -2.56
C GLY A 62 -4.63 -10.32 -3.34
N GLY A 63 -4.27 -11.09 -4.37
CA GLY A 63 -5.23 -11.89 -5.13
C GLY A 63 -5.88 -12.99 -4.28
N ILE A 64 -7.18 -13.22 -4.50
CA ILE A 64 -7.96 -14.25 -3.81
C ILE A 64 -8.22 -15.39 -4.78
N PHE A 65 -7.92 -16.59 -4.30
CA PHE A 65 -8.02 -17.81 -5.09
C PHE A 65 -8.92 -18.83 -4.41
N LYS A 66 -9.70 -19.54 -5.20
CA LYS A 66 -10.32 -20.79 -4.81
C LYS A 66 -9.34 -21.90 -5.14
N GLY A 67 -8.65 -22.43 -4.13
CA GLY A 67 -7.60 -23.43 -4.28
C GLY A 67 -8.07 -24.82 -3.86
N ARG A 68 -7.21 -25.83 -4.09
CA ARG A 68 -7.42 -27.22 -3.67
C ARG A 68 -6.23 -27.69 -2.85
N VAL A 69 -6.48 -28.22 -1.65
CA VAL A 69 -5.42 -28.76 -0.79
C VAL A 69 -4.80 -30.00 -1.46
N LYS A 70 -3.50 -29.95 -1.75
CA LYS A 70 -2.75 -31.03 -2.40
C LYS A 70 -1.98 -31.90 -1.40
N ASN A 71 -1.39 -31.27 -0.38
CA ASN A 71 -0.58 -31.97 0.61
C ASN A 71 -0.60 -31.26 1.95
N ILE A 72 -0.42 -32.03 3.03
CA ILE A 72 -0.34 -31.54 4.41
C ILE A 72 0.93 -32.07 5.03
N GLU A 73 1.82 -31.17 5.46
CA GLU A 73 3.12 -31.46 6.05
C GLU A 73 3.10 -31.15 7.56
N GLY A 74 2.81 -32.15 8.37
CA GLY A 74 2.72 -31.99 9.83
C GLY A 74 4.01 -31.50 10.48
N GLY A 75 5.17 -31.90 9.95
CA GLY A 75 6.48 -31.45 10.44
C GLY A 75 6.73 -29.95 10.22
N LEU A 76 6.25 -29.41 9.10
CA LEU A 76 6.32 -27.98 8.77
C LEU A 76 5.14 -27.19 9.35
N LYS A 77 4.14 -27.84 9.91
CA LYS A 77 2.86 -27.24 10.31
C LYS A 77 2.24 -26.40 9.19
N ALA A 78 2.23 -26.95 7.98
CA ALA A 78 1.82 -26.26 6.77
C ALA A 78 1.08 -27.20 5.82
N MET A 79 0.34 -26.62 4.89
CA MET A 79 -0.24 -27.31 3.75
C MET A 79 0.11 -26.62 2.45
N PHE A 80 0.10 -27.39 1.38
CA PHE A 80 0.35 -26.95 0.03
C PHE A 80 -0.99 -26.93 -0.73
N VAL A 81 -1.30 -25.79 -1.31
CA VAL A 81 -2.57 -25.53 -2.00
C VAL A 81 -2.30 -25.25 -3.46
N ASP A 82 -2.96 -26.00 -4.33
CA ASP A 82 -2.98 -25.74 -5.76
C ASP A 82 -3.92 -24.53 -6.03
N ILE A 83 -3.38 -23.49 -6.64
CA ILE A 83 -4.12 -22.27 -7.01
C ILE A 83 -4.08 -22.00 -8.51
N GLY A 84 -3.65 -23.00 -9.30
CA GLY A 84 -3.55 -22.91 -10.76
C GLY A 84 -2.27 -22.26 -11.27
N LEU A 85 -1.23 -22.18 -10.44
CA LEU A 85 0.12 -21.73 -10.81
C LEU A 85 1.08 -22.92 -10.91
N ASP A 86 2.24 -22.71 -11.52
CA ASP A 86 3.28 -23.74 -11.66
C ASP A 86 3.73 -24.34 -10.32
N LYS A 87 3.65 -23.54 -9.25
CA LYS A 87 4.04 -23.95 -7.90
C LYS A 87 2.86 -23.84 -6.94
N ASN A 88 2.67 -24.88 -6.13
CA ASN A 88 1.67 -24.86 -5.08
C ASN A 88 1.95 -23.75 -4.07
N ALA A 89 0.88 -23.10 -3.61
CA ALA A 89 0.95 -22.09 -2.58
C ALA A 89 1.20 -22.71 -1.20
N PHE A 90 2.01 -22.03 -0.39
CA PHE A 90 2.34 -22.44 0.98
C PHE A 90 1.40 -21.74 1.97
N LEU A 91 0.63 -22.55 2.72
CA LEU A 91 -0.27 -22.09 3.78
C LEU A 91 0.19 -22.65 5.12
N HIS A 92 0.78 -21.81 5.97
CA HIS A 92 1.13 -22.19 7.32
C HIS A 92 -0.13 -22.34 8.19
N PHE A 93 -0.17 -23.28 9.13
CA PHE A 93 -1.36 -23.52 9.98
C PHE A 93 -1.80 -22.26 10.74
N TRP A 94 -0.90 -21.40 11.15
CA TRP A 94 -1.23 -20.12 11.78
C TRP A 94 -1.94 -19.14 10.82
N ASP A 95 -1.66 -19.23 9.54
CA ASP A 95 -2.30 -18.40 8.51
C ASP A 95 -3.66 -18.98 8.07
N ALA A 96 -3.99 -20.21 8.54
CA ALA A 96 -5.28 -20.88 8.36
C ALA A 96 -6.23 -20.73 9.56
N ILE A 97 -5.77 -20.09 10.64
CA ILE A 97 -6.56 -19.78 11.83
C ILE A 97 -6.97 -18.30 11.76
N PRO A 98 -8.20 -17.91 12.21
CA PRO A 98 -8.56 -16.51 12.32
C PRO A 98 -7.51 -15.75 13.13
N ALA A 99 -6.82 -14.81 12.49
CA ALA A 99 -5.76 -14.05 13.13
C ALA A 99 -6.35 -13.14 14.22
N ALA A 100 -5.68 -13.06 15.37
CA ALA A 100 -5.88 -11.94 16.26
C ALA A 100 -5.41 -10.66 15.57
N LEU A 101 -6.02 -9.51 15.89
CA LEU A 101 -5.56 -8.23 15.36
C LEU A 101 -4.06 -8.05 15.64
N ASP A 102 -3.32 -7.71 14.61
CA ASP A 102 -1.89 -7.45 14.70
C ASP A 102 -1.61 -6.30 15.69
N GLY A 103 -0.46 -6.34 16.38
CA GLY A 103 -0.08 -5.36 17.41
C GLY A 103 -0.15 -3.88 16.98
N GLY A 104 -0.30 -3.59 15.68
CA GLY A 104 -0.50 -2.25 15.10
C GLY A 104 -1.93 -1.71 15.15
N LEU A 105 -2.91 -2.47 15.68
CA LEU A 105 -4.32 -2.11 15.68
C LEU A 105 -4.88 -2.04 17.11
N GLU A 106 -5.82 -1.13 17.33
CA GLU A 106 -6.64 -1.10 18.54
C GLU A 106 -7.95 -1.82 18.27
N GLU A 107 -8.20 -2.90 19.02
CA GLU A 107 -9.46 -3.64 18.93
C GLU A 107 -10.61 -2.83 19.53
N ILE A 108 -11.74 -2.76 18.80
CA ILE A 108 -12.98 -2.12 19.25
C ILE A 108 -13.99 -3.21 19.55
N GLN A 109 -14.53 -3.21 20.78
CA GLN A 109 -15.67 -4.07 21.12
C GLN A 109 -16.96 -3.40 20.64
N ARG A 110 -17.73 -4.09 19.78
CA ARG A 110 -19.09 -3.66 19.41
C ARG A 110 -20.07 -4.17 20.49
N GLU A 111 -21.05 -3.32 20.83
CA GLU A 111 -22.17 -3.74 21.69
C GLU A 111 -23.04 -4.74 20.92
N GLY A 112 -23.05 -5.99 21.35
CA GLY A 112 -23.84 -7.08 20.80
C GLY A 112 -23.34 -8.44 21.26
N LYS A 113 -24.19 -9.48 21.24
CA LYS A 113 -23.85 -10.83 21.71
C LYS A 113 -22.66 -11.40 20.93
N ARG A 114 -21.48 -11.41 21.51
CA ARG A 114 -20.34 -12.22 21.04
C ARG A 114 -20.69 -13.70 21.22
N LYS A 115 -20.88 -14.41 20.14
CA LYS A 115 -20.49 -15.83 20.12
C LYS A 115 -18.97 -15.83 20.20
N GLN A 116 -18.40 -16.33 21.30
CA GLN A 116 -16.94 -16.56 21.33
C GLN A 116 -16.64 -17.51 20.17
N PRO A 117 -15.80 -17.10 19.21
CA PRO A 117 -15.40 -17.99 18.13
C PRO A 117 -14.78 -19.23 18.77
N LYS A 118 -15.15 -20.42 18.31
CA LYS A 118 -14.46 -21.65 18.72
C LYS A 118 -12.98 -21.45 18.53
N LYS A 119 -12.18 -21.63 19.58
CA LYS A 119 -10.72 -21.58 19.47
C LYS A 119 -10.28 -22.74 18.57
N ILE A 120 -10.03 -22.44 17.29
CA ILE A 120 -9.44 -23.37 16.35
C ILE A 120 -7.94 -23.47 16.70
N SER A 121 -7.48 -24.67 16.96
CA SER A 121 -6.08 -24.98 17.22
C SER A 121 -5.36 -25.34 15.91
N SER A 122 -4.05 -25.13 15.83
CA SER A 122 -3.26 -25.62 14.71
C SER A 122 -3.34 -27.14 14.49
N LYS A 123 -3.74 -27.89 15.52
CA LYS A 123 -3.95 -29.35 15.43
C LYS A 123 -5.23 -29.71 14.67
N ASP A 124 -6.21 -28.84 14.66
CA ASP A 124 -7.53 -29.08 14.04
C ASP A 124 -7.50 -28.80 12.52
N ILE A 125 -6.46 -28.12 12.03
CA ILE A 125 -6.36 -27.66 10.63
C ILE A 125 -6.42 -28.79 9.62
N PRO A 126 -5.71 -29.94 9.80
CA PRO A 126 -5.81 -31.06 8.86
C PRO A 126 -7.23 -31.66 8.75
N ASP A 127 -7.99 -31.62 9.84
CA ASP A 127 -9.37 -32.13 9.86
C ASP A 127 -10.35 -31.13 9.22
N ILE A 128 -10.09 -29.82 9.37
CA ILE A 128 -10.89 -28.75 8.76
C ILE A 128 -10.67 -28.69 7.26
N TYR A 129 -9.42 -28.86 6.82
CA TYR A 129 -9.01 -28.78 5.41
C TYR A 129 -8.30 -30.06 4.97
N PRO A 130 -9.03 -31.17 4.78
CA PRO A 130 -8.42 -32.43 4.34
C PRO A 130 -7.88 -32.33 2.91
N ILE A 131 -6.96 -33.23 2.56
CA ILE A 131 -6.42 -33.32 1.20
C ILE A 131 -7.56 -33.49 0.19
N GLY A 132 -7.52 -32.69 -0.89
CA GLY A 132 -8.54 -32.66 -1.94
C GLY A 132 -9.67 -31.65 -1.69
N SER A 133 -9.81 -31.09 -0.46
CA SER A 133 -10.83 -30.08 -0.16
C SER A 133 -10.54 -28.76 -0.86
N GLU A 134 -11.63 -28.02 -1.13
CA GLU A 134 -11.55 -26.66 -1.66
C GLU A 134 -11.36 -25.65 -0.53
N ILE A 135 -10.53 -24.63 -0.75
CA ILE A 135 -10.23 -23.61 0.24
C ILE A 135 -10.15 -22.25 -0.45
N VAL A 136 -10.68 -21.20 0.19
CA VAL A 136 -10.50 -19.80 -0.26
C VAL A 136 -9.33 -19.19 0.49
N ILE A 137 -8.39 -18.66 -0.27
CA ILE A 137 -7.13 -18.12 0.26
C ILE A 137 -6.74 -16.84 -0.46
N GLN A 138 -6.00 -16.01 0.24
CA GLN A 138 -5.41 -14.78 -0.31
C GLN A 138 -3.89 -14.89 -0.32
N VAL A 139 -3.26 -14.44 -1.40
CA VAL A 139 -1.80 -14.42 -1.51
C VAL A 139 -1.24 -13.27 -0.67
N SER A 140 -0.45 -13.60 0.34
CA SER A 140 0.21 -12.63 1.23
C SER A 140 1.61 -12.25 0.76
N LYS A 141 2.34 -13.20 0.13
CA LYS A 141 3.66 -12.96 -0.47
C LYS A 141 3.76 -13.70 -1.79
N GLY A 142 4.36 -13.03 -2.79
CA GLY A 142 4.64 -13.64 -4.10
C GLY A 142 5.65 -14.78 -4.02
N PRO A 143 5.79 -15.57 -5.10
CA PRO A 143 6.79 -16.62 -5.18
C PRO A 143 8.21 -16.01 -5.17
N ILE A 144 9.16 -16.68 -4.52
CA ILE A 144 10.56 -16.25 -4.46
C ILE A 144 11.45 -17.42 -4.84
N GLY A 145 12.22 -17.28 -5.89
CA GLY A 145 13.12 -18.32 -6.39
C GLY A 145 12.41 -19.63 -6.66
N THR A 146 12.76 -20.69 -5.94
CA THR A 146 12.15 -22.03 -6.06
C THR A 146 10.88 -22.22 -5.23
N LYS A 147 10.55 -21.27 -4.33
CA LYS A 147 9.41 -21.37 -3.40
C LYS A 147 8.13 -20.82 -4.04
N GLY A 148 7.01 -21.52 -3.83
CA GLY A 148 5.67 -21.04 -4.19
C GLY A 148 5.21 -19.84 -3.36
N PRO A 149 4.11 -19.19 -3.75
CA PRO A 149 3.57 -18.05 -3.01
C PRO A 149 3.11 -18.45 -1.61
N ARG A 150 3.22 -17.52 -0.64
CA ARG A 150 2.62 -17.69 0.69
C ARG A 150 1.20 -17.17 0.68
N VAL A 151 0.31 -17.90 1.34
CA VAL A 151 -1.13 -17.59 1.37
C VAL A 151 -1.69 -17.64 2.79
N THR A 152 -2.88 -17.06 2.96
CA THR A 152 -3.63 -17.02 4.23
C THR A 152 -5.12 -17.23 3.96
N THR A 153 -5.86 -17.75 4.93
CA THR A 153 -7.32 -17.77 4.91
C THR A 153 -7.94 -16.48 5.48
N ASN A 154 -7.10 -15.62 6.09
CA ASN A 154 -7.52 -14.33 6.62
C ASN A 154 -7.64 -13.31 5.49
N ILE A 155 -8.77 -13.37 4.77
CA ILE A 155 -9.05 -12.49 3.64
C ILE A 155 -9.19 -11.05 4.12
N SER A 156 -8.53 -10.14 3.43
CA SER A 156 -8.62 -8.70 3.68
C SER A 156 -8.73 -7.93 2.37
N MET A 157 -9.69 -7.03 2.29
CA MET A 157 -9.94 -6.19 1.12
C MET A 157 -9.73 -4.73 1.48
N ALA A 158 -8.73 -4.12 0.86
CA ALA A 158 -8.36 -2.74 1.13
C ALA A 158 -9.23 -1.77 0.32
N GLY A 159 -10.13 -1.04 1.02
CA GLY A 159 -10.72 0.19 0.53
C GLY A 159 -9.80 1.38 0.75
N ARG A 160 -10.32 2.58 0.50
CA ARG A 160 -9.57 3.81 0.75
C ARG A 160 -9.40 4.10 2.24
N TYR A 161 -10.49 4.03 3.01
CA TYR A 161 -10.53 4.37 4.44
C TYR A 161 -10.64 3.16 5.35
N LEU A 162 -11.15 2.06 4.82
CA LEU A 162 -11.44 0.82 5.54
C LEU A 162 -10.67 -0.35 4.92
N VAL A 163 -10.44 -1.36 5.74
CA VAL A 163 -10.14 -2.72 5.28
C VAL A 163 -11.29 -3.60 5.72
N LEU A 164 -11.93 -4.29 4.78
CA LEU A 164 -12.98 -5.28 5.06
C LEU A 164 -12.34 -6.65 5.29
N MET A 165 -12.78 -7.34 6.33
CA MET A 165 -12.35 -8.71 6.65
C MET A 165 -13.58 -9.63 6.65
N PRO A 166 -13.85 -10.35 5.54
CA PRO A 166 -15.11 -11.06 5.35
C PRO A 166 -15.34 -12.24 6.30
N TYR A 167 -14.29 -12.83 6.85
CA TYR A 167 -14.41 -14.04 7.70
C TYR A 167 -14.01 -13.81 9.16
N THR A 168 -13.94 -12.55 9.58
CA THR A 168 -13.43 -12.21 10.92
C THR A 168 -14.24 -11.07 11.52
N GLU A 169 -14.97 -11.30 12.61
CA GLU A 169 -15.72 -10.26 13.33
C GLU A 169 -14.82 -9.37 14.19
N GLN A 170 -13.77 -8.83 13.61
CA GLN A 170 -12.83 -7.94 14.28
C GLN A 170 -13.01 -6.50 13.80
N PHE A 171 -13.04 -5.58 14.76
CA PHE A 171 -13.16 -4.15 14.51
C PHE A 171 -11.95 -3.44 15.09
N GLY A 172 -11.27 -2.64 14.27
CA GLY A 172 -10.04 -1.99 14.68
C GLY A 172 -9.85 -0.59 14.13
N ILE A 173 -8.95 0.16 14.77
CA ILE A 173 -8.44 1.45 14.29
C ILE A 173 -6.93 1.36 14.27
N SER A 174 -6.30 1.85 13.20
CA SER A 174 -4.84 1.95 13.10
C SER A 174 -4.27 2.72 14.30
N ARG A 175 -3.25 2.17 14.96
CA ARG A 175 -2.53 2.85 16.06
C ARG A 175 -1.75 4.07 15.59
N LYS A 176 -1.45 4.19 14.30
CA LYS A 176 -0.83 5.38 13.70
C LYS A 176 -1.70 6.64 13.80
N ILE A 177 -3.00 6.51 14.13
CA ILE A 177 -3.87 7.64 14.46
C ILE A 177 -3.68 7.92 15.97
N GLU A 178 -2.82 8.85 16.32
CA GLU A 178 -2.39 9.09 17.70
C GLU A 178 -3.36 9.97 18.49
N ASP A 179 -4.10 10.88 17.82
CA ASP A 179 -5.02 11.83 18.49
C ASP A 179 -6.17 11.09 19.21
N PRO A 180 -6.27 11.17 20.55
CA PRO A 180 -7.30 10.49 21.33
C PRO A 180 -8.73 10.97 21.00
N LYS A 181 -8.91 12.25 20.63
CA LYS A 181 -10.21 12.80 20.26
C LYS A 181 -10.68 12.21 18.94
N GLU A 182 -9.78 12.11 17.98
CA GLU A 182 -10.04 11.50 16.69
C GLU A 182 -10.33 10.02 16.82
N ARG A 183 -9.57 9.28 17.63
CA ARG A 183 -9.83 7.85 17.93
C ARG A 183 -11.22 7.66 18.54
N ALA A 184 -11.62 8.51 19.48
CA ALA A 184 -12.94 8.45 20.11
C ALA A 184 -14.05 8.73 19.07
N ARG A 185 -13.83 9.67 18.14
CA ARG A 185 -14.75 9.97 17.05
C ARG A 185 -14.90 8.78 16.09
N LEU A 186 -13.78 8.18 15.69
CA LEU A 186 -13.76 7.03 14.80
C LEU A 186 -14.40 5.79 15.42
N ARG A 187 -14.19 5.51 16.73
CA ARG A 187 -14.91 4.43 17.45
C ARG A 187 -16.43 4.59 17.36
N LYS A 188 -16.96 5.81 17.56
CA LYS A 188 -18.40 6.08 17.42
C LYS A 188 -18.91 5.82 15.99
N ILE A 189 -18.07 6.08 14.97
CA ILE A 189 -18.43 5.80 13.58
C ILE A 189 -18.45 4.29 13.34
N VAL A 190 -17.39 3.55 13.75
CA VAL A 190 -17.34 2.07 13.61
C VAL A 190 -18.57 1.40 14.21
N GLN A 191 -19.02 1.86 15.39
CA GLN A 191 -20.20 1.32 16.06
C GLN A 191 -21.49 1.51 15.25
N LYS A 192 -21.57 2.59 14.45
CA LYS A 192 -22.77 2.93 13.65
C LYS A 192 -22.73 2.35 12.23
N LEU A 193 -21.57 1.91 11.75
CA LEU A 193 -21.47 1.29 10.42
C LEU A 193 -22.20 -0.05 10.42
N GLN A 194 -23.03 -0.26 9.41
CA GLN A 194 -23.76 -1.51 9.23
C GLN A 194 -22.87 -2.54 8.50
N VAL A 195 -22.03 -3.22 9.27
CA VAL A 195 -21.20 -4.32 8.77
C VAL A 195 -21.97 -5.63 8.95
N PRO A 196 -22.09 -6.48 7.90
CA PRO A 196 -22.76 -7.76 7.99
C PRO A 196 -22.19 -8.67 9.10
N GLU A 197 -23.01 -9.59 9.62
CA GLU A 197 -22.57 -10.60 10.59
C GLU A 197 -21.47 -11.48 9.99
N GLY A 198 -20.47 -11.85 10.78
CA GLY A 198 -19.32 -12.62 10.32
C GLY A 198 -18.21 -11.79 9.69
N MET A 199 -18.42 -10.48 9.47
CA MET A 199 -17.43 -9.58 8.88
C MET A 199 -16.91 -8.55 9.87
N GLY A 200 -15.67 -8.13 9.67
CA GLY A 200 -15.02 -7.07 10.43
C GLY A 200 -14.47 -5.96 9.57
N ILE A 201 -14.11 -4.86 10.19
CA ILE A 201 -13.48 -3.73 9.52
C ILE A 201 -12.34 -3.15 10.34
N ILE A 202 -11.31 -2.67 9.64
CA ILE A 202 -10.21 -1.89 10.22
C ILE A 202 -10.22 -0.50 9.59
N MET A 203 -10.17 0.54 10.41
CA MET A 203 -9.97 1.92 9.94
C MET A 203 -8.49 2.19 9.67
N ARG A 204 -8.19 2.64 8.45
CA ARG A 204 -6.85 3.01 8.00
C ARG A 204 -6.45 4.39 8.53
N THR A 205 -5.18 4.72 8.47
CA THR A 205 -4.64 6.04 8.84
C THR A 205 -5.30 7.19 8.08
N VAL A 206 -5.57 7.01 6.80
CA VAL A 206 -6.26 7.98 5.92
C VAL A 206 -7.70 8.30 6.39
N ALA A 207 -8.25 7.53 7.33
CA ALA A 207 -9.55 7.79 7.95
C ALA A 207 -9.57 9.05 8.82
N GLN A 208 -8.40 9.52 9.27
CA GLN A 208 -8.27 10.72 10.12
C GLN A 208 -8.88 11.96 9.43
N GLY A 209 -9.68 12.74 10.17
CA GLY A 209 -10.36 13.92 9.67
C GLY A 209 -11.53 13.68 8.70
N THR A 210 -11.72 12.43 8.25
CA THR A 210 -12.73 12.08 7.23
C THR A 210 -14.14 12.02 7.82
N ARG A 211 -15.14 12.48 7.05
CA ARG A 211 -16.56 12.52 7.45
C ARG A 211 -17.20 11.13 7.34
N ALA A 212 -18.15 10.81 8.24
CA ALA A 212 -18.83 9.51 8.32
C ALA A 212 -19.39 8.99 6.97
N ARG A 213 -19.93 9.88 6.12
CA ARG A 213 -20.48 9.52 4.79
C ARG A 213 -19.47 8.81 3.88
N HIS A 214 -18.18 9.11 4.01
CA HIS A 214 -17.14 8.50 3.18
C HIS A 214 -16.87 7.06 3.60
N PHE A 215 -16.97 6.76 4.89
CA PHE A 215 -16.85 5.38 5.39
C PHE A 215 -18.03 4.52 4.96
N VAL A 216 -19.26 5.08 4.99
CA VAL A 216 -20.46 4.37 4.51
C VAL A 216 -20.31 4.01 3.02
N ARG A 217 -19.82 4.95 2.21
CA ARG A 217 -19.59 4.71 0.78
C ARG A 217 -18.48 3.69 0.53
N ASP A 218 -17.37 3.80 1.24
CA ASP A 218 -16.23 2.88 1.11
C ASP A 218 -16.64 1.46 1.50
N LEU A 219 -17.38 1.32 2.61
CA LEU A 219 -17.94 0.04 3.03
C LEU A 219 -18.89 -0.55 1.98
N HIS A 220 -19.77 0.25 1.40
CA HIS A 220 -20.71 -0.23 0.37
C HIS A 220 -19.95 -0.77 -0.84
N MET A 221 -18.94 -0.04 -1.33
CA MET A 221 -18.12 -0.49 -2.46
C MET A 221 -17.37 -1.79 -2.15
N LEU A 222 -16.86 -1.95 -0.92
CA LEU A 222 -16.18 -3.18 -0.49
C LEU A 222 -17.14 -4.36 -0.40
N LEU A 223 -18.37 -4.14 0.08
CA LEU A 223 -19.39 -5.18 0.16
C LEU A 223 -19.85 -5.61 -1.24
N GLU A 224 -20.11 -4.67 -2.14
CA GLU A 224 -20.42 -4.99 -3.56
C GLU A 224 -19.31 -5.82 -4.21
N GLN A 225 -18.06 -5.44 -3.99
CA GLN A 225 -16.91 -6.19 -4.51
C GLN A 225 -16.81 -7.59 -3.89
N TRP A 226 -17.13 -7.72 -2.59
CA TRP A 226 -17.15 -9.02 -1.93
C TRP A 226 -18.26 -9.92 -2.47
N ASP A 227 -19.44 -9.38 -2.73
CA ASP A 227 -20.56 -10.12 -3.34
C ASP A 227 -20.19 -10.65 -4.74
N GLU A 228 -19.44 -9.88 -5.53
CA GLU A 228 -18.91 -10.35 -6.83
C GLU A 228 -17.90 -11.50 -6.65
N ILE A 229 -17.03 -11.43 -5.62
CA ILE A 229 -16.06 -12.49 -5.31
C ILE A 229 -16.79 -13.78 -4.91
N GLU A 230 -17.79 -13.68 -4.04
CA GLU A 230 -18.61 -14.83 -3.64
C GLU A 230 -19.37 -15.44 -4.82
N ALA A 231 -19.90 -14.62 -5.71
CA ALA A 231 -20.53 -15.10 -6.95
C ALA A 231 -19.52 -15.86 -7.84
N ARG A 232 -18.30 -15.33 -8.00
CA ARG A 232 -17.22 -16.02 -8.74
C ARG A 232 -16.79 -17.30 -8.03
N ARG A 233 -16.71 -17.28 -6.70
CA ARG A 233 -16.41 -18.48 -5.91
C ARG A 233 -17.41 -19.59 -6.14
N ALA A 234 -18.70 -19.26 -6.21
CA ALA A 234 -19.77 -20.23 -6.45
C ALA A 234 -19.73 -20.80 -7.86
N ASN A 235 -19.41 -19.99 -8.86
CA ASN A 235 -19.49 -20.34 -10.28
C ASN A 235 -18.20 -20.99 -10.83
N ASN A 236 -17.07 -20.89 -10.16
CA ASN A 236 -15.80 -21.46 -10.62
C ASN A 236 -15.40 -22.70 -9.84
N GLN A 237 -14.82 -23.67 -10.53
CA GLN A 237 -14.19 -24.85 -9.91
C GLN A 237 -12.75 -24.51 -9.50
N ALA A 238 -12.27 -25.11 -8.40
CA ALA A 238 -10.88 -24.99 -7.96
C ALA A 238 -9.94 -25.85 -8.84
N PRO A 239 -8.76 -25.32 -9.23
CA PRO A 239 -8.20 -24.02 -8.85
C PRO A 239 -8.70 -22.86 -9.75
N ALA A 240 -9.00 -21.70 -9.15
CA ALA A 240 -9.40 -20.50 -9.90
C ALA A 240 -9.01 -19.20 -9.16
N CYS A 241 -8.60 -18.19 -9.90
CA CYS A 241 -8.50 -16.81 -9.40
C CYS A 241 -9.89 -16.19 -9.37
N ILE A 242 -10.39 -15.83 -8.18
CA ILE A 242 -11.73 -15.24 -8.00
C ILE A 242 -11.67 -13.73 -7.77
N PHE A 243 -10.50 -13.20 -7.42
CA PHE A 243 -10.23 -11.77 -7.31
C PHE A 243 -8.75 -11.49 -7.58
N GLN A 244 -8.48 -10.46 -8.34
CA GLN A 244 -7.13 -9.94 -8.54
C GLN A 244 -7.06 -8.51 -8.02
N GLU A 245 -6.03 -8.23 -7.22
CA GLU A 245 -5.80 -6.87 -6.72
C GLU A 245 -5.58 -5.92 -7.91
N PRO A 246 -6.13 -4.71 -7.88
CA PRO A 246 -5.92 -3.72 -8.94
C PRO A 246 -4.44 -3.44 -9.23
N GLY A 247 -4.13 -3.03 -10.45
CA GLY A 247 -2.77 -2.68 -10.87
C GLY A 247 -2.19 -1.47 -10.11
N LEU A 248 -0.89 -1.24 -10.29
CA LEU A 248 -0.11 -0.20 -9.60
C LEU A 248 -0.81 1.18 -9.61
N ILE A 249 -1.29 1.60 -10.76
CA ILE A 249 -1.85 2.96 -10.93
C ILE A 249 -3.15 3.12 -10.15
N GLU A 250 -4.02 2.11 -10.19
CA GLU A 250 -5.29 2.12 -9.45
C GLU A 250 -5.05 2.10 -7.95
N ARG A 251 -4.14 1.24 -7.48
CA ARG A 251 -3.74 1.16 -6.07
C ARG A 251 -3.15 2.47 -5.59
N THR A 252 -2.21 3.04 -6.34
CA THR A 252 -1.60 4.34 -6.00
C THR A 252 -2.65 5.44 -5.93
N THR A 253 -3.55 5.49 -6.91
CA THR A 253 -4.65 6.49 -6.91
C THR A 253 -5.58 6.30 -5.71
N ARG A 254 -5.92 5.06 -5.36
CA ARG A 254 -6.76 4.73 -4.20
C ARG A 254 -6.09 5.15 -2.88
N ASP A 255 -4.81 4.84 -2.73
CA ASP A 255 -4.12 4.93 -1.44
C ASP A 255 -3.45 6.29 -1.22
N PHE A 256 -2.87 6.90 -2.23
CA PHE A 256 -2.07 8.12 -2.10
C PHE A 256 -2.77 9.41 -2.55
N LEU A 257 -3.84 9.36 -3.36
CA LEU A 257 -4.53 10.59 -3.75
C LEU A 257 -5.34 11.19 -2.59
N THR A 258 -4.64 11.73 -1.61
CA THR A 258 -5.21 12.40 -0.43
C THR A 258 -5.45 13.90 -0.70
N ASP A 259 -5.97 14.62 0.30
CA ASP A 259 -6.10 16.09 0.21
C ASP A 259 -4.73 16.80 0.22
N GLU A 260 -3.68 16.11 0.66
CA GLU A 260 -2.29 16.59 0.69
C GLU A 260 -1.63 16.56 -0.69
N ILE A 261 -2.13 15.75 -1.63
CA ILE A 261 -1.63 15.73 -3.01
C ILE A 261 -2.18 16.93 -3.79
N ASP A 262 -1.31 17.78 -4.26
CA ASP A 262 -1.67 18.97 -5.04
C ASP A 262 -1.99 18.65 -6.50
N GLN A 263 -1.29 17.68 -7.10
CA GLN A 263 -1.45 17.32 -8.51
C GLN A 263 -1.05 15.88 -8.81
N VAL A 264 -1.65 15.34 -9.85
CA VAL A 264 -1.29 14.06 -10.48
C VAL A 264 -0.98 14.34 -11.94
N MET A 265 0.16 13.90 -12.41
CA MET A 265 0.60 14.06 -13.80
C MET A 265 0.77 12.68 -14.43
N CYS A 266 0.23 12.48 -15.62
CA CYS A 266 0.34 11.23 -16.36
C CYS A 266 0.59 11.52 -17.84
N ASP A 267 1.49 10.77 -18.47
CA ASP A 267 1.87 10.94 -19.87
C ASP A 267 1.06 10.11 -20.86
N ASP A 268 0.18 9.22 -20.38
CA ASP A 268 -0.74 8.44 -21.18
C ASP A 268 -2.18 8.94 -21.06
N ALA A 269 -2.87 9.09 -22.20
CA ALA A 269 -4.22 9.66 -22.22
C ALA A 269 -5.27 8.75 -21.61
N GLU A 270 -5.24 7.45 -21.93
CA GLU A 270 -6.20 6.45 -21.41
C GLU A 270 -6.06 6.28 -19.91
N THR A 271 -4.83 6.14 -19.45
CA THR A 271 -4.50 6.05 -18.01
C THR A 271 -4.90 7.33 -17.28
N THR A 272 -4.71 8.50 -17.88
CA THR A 272 -5.15 9.78 -17.30
C THR A 272 -6.66 9.79 -17.08
N GLU A 273 -7.45 9.34 -18.04
CA GLU A 273 -8.91 9.26 -17.87
C GLU A 273 -9.32 8.22 -16.82
N MET A 274 -8.63 7.09 -16.77
CA MET A 274 -8.83 6.10 -15.69
C MET A 274 -8.59 6.73 -14.32
N ILE A 275 -7.46 7.41 -14.11
CA ILE A 275 -7.14 8.12 -12.87
C ILE A 275 -8.20 9.19 -12.56
N ARG A 276 -8.66 9.96 -13.57
CA ARG A 276 -9.72 10.96 -13.40
C ARG A 276 -11.05 10.35 -12.95
N ASN A 277 -11.38 9.17 -13.46
CA ASN A 277 -12.59 8.46 -13.08
C ASN A 277 -12.53 7.98 -11.62
N ILE A 278 -11.40 7.41 -11.19
CA ILE A 278 -11.17 7.01 -9.79
C ILE A 278 -11.18 8.24 -8.89
N ALA A 279 -10.44 9.30 -9.24
CA ALA A 279 -10.41 10.56 -8.51
C ALA A 279 -11.81 11.21 -8.41
N GLY A 280 -12.61 11.12 -9.46
CA GLY A 280 -13.99 11.62 -9.50
C GLY A 280 -14.92 10.93 -8.50
N LYS A 281 -14.69 9.63 -8.24
CA LYS A 281 -15.40 8.89 -7.18
C LYS A 281 -15.04 9.42 -5.79
N ILE A 282 -13.84 9.97 -5.60
CA ILE A 282 -13.41 10.59 -4.34
C ILE A 282 -14.03 11.97 -4.20
N SER A 283 -13.75 12.89 -5.12
CA SER A 283 -14.31 14.23 -5.14
C SER A 283 -14.10 14.92 -6.49
N ARG A 284 -14.97 15.92 -6.81
CA ARG A 284 -14.76 16.79 -7.98
C ARG A 284 -13.45 17.56 -7.93
N ARG A 285 -12.95 17.86 -6.72
CA ARG A 285 -11.67 18.55 -6.52
C ARG A 285 -10.50 17.63 -6.86
N ALA A 286 -10.53 16.37 -6.41
CA ALA A 286 -9.50 15.38 -6.76
C ALA A 286 -9.41 15.18 -8.27
N LYS A 287 -10.56 15.07 -8.99
CA LYS A 287 -10.58 14.95 -10.45
C LYS A 287 -9.86 16.11 -11.16
N ARG A 288 -9.99 17.35 -10.67
CA ARG A 288 -9.37 18.54 -11.28
C ARG A 288 -7.85 18.59 -11.11
N ARG A 289 -7.28 17.83 -10.18
CA ARG A 289 -5.84 17.75 -9.93
C ARG A 289 -5.11 16.81 -10.89
N VAL A 290 -5.86 16.07 -11.72
CA VAL A 290 -5.29 15.08 -12.66
C VAL A 290 -5.02 15.75 -14.00
N HIS A 291 -3.75 15.81 -14.39
CA HIS A 291 -3.27 16.48 -15.58
C HIS A 291 -2.66 15.50 -16.58
N TYR A 292 -3.11 15.59 -17.82
CA TYR A 292 -2.47 14.88 -18.92
C TYR A 292 -1.22 15.66 -19.37
N MET A 293 -0.09 14.99 -19.42
CA MET A 293 1.21 15.53 -19.78
C MET A 293 1.81 14.75 -20.96
N PRO A 294 1.34 14.94 -22.17
CA PRO A 294 1.75 14.11 -23.31
C PRO A 294 3.26 14.03 -23.45
N THR A 295 3.73 12.85 -23.84
CA THR A 295 5.14 12.63 -24.17
C THR A 295 5.49 13.51 -25.37
N THR A 296 6.55 14.29 -25.21
CA THR A 296 7.16 15.13 -26.24
C THR A 296 8.51 14.52 -26.63
N THR A 297 9.51 15.35 -26.87
CA THR A 297 10.90 14.90 -27.14
C THR A 297 11.56 14.23 -25.94
N GLN A 298 11.07 14.51 -24.73
CA GLN A 298 11.60 13.91 -23.49
C GLN A 298 10.48 13.22 -22.70
N PRO A 299 10.74 12.02 -22.14
CA PRO A 299 9.84 11.34 -21.21
C PRO A 299 9.48 12.21 -20.00
N ILE A 300 8.30 11.97 -19.40
CA ILE A 300 7.83 12.79 -18.29
C ILE A 300 8.80 12.77 -17.10
N PHE A 301 9.44 11.65 -16.79
CA PHE A 301 10.37 11.53 -15.66
C PHE A 301 11.66 12.36 -15.87
N GLU A 302 12.12 12.52 -17.10
CA GLU A 302 13.23 13.41 -17.40
C GLU A 302 12.82 14.88 -17.29
N ARG A 303 11.64 15.26 -17.86
CA ARG A 303 11.14 16.64 -17.83
C ARG A 303 10.94 17.17 -16.41
N VAL A 304 10.59 16.30 -15.46
CA VAL A 304 10.35 16.68 -14.07
C VAL A 304 11.49 16.27 -13.13
N ASN A 305 12.66 15.97 -13.69
CA ASN A 305 13.88 15.63 -12.96
C ASN A 305 13.74 14.45 -11.97
N ILE A 306 12.88 13.48 -12.30
CA ILE A 306 12.72 12.26 -11.50
C ILE A 306 13.80 11.24 -11.86
N GLN A 307 14.08 11.05 -13.16
CA GLN A 307 15.05 10.05 -13.61
C GLN A 307 16.42 10.23 -12.93
N LYS A 308 16.91 11.46 -12.88
CA LYS A 308 18.17 11.76 -12.19
C LYS A 308 18.12 11.42 -10.70
N GLN A 309 17.00 11.69 -10.01
CA GLN A 309 16.84 11.38 -8.60
C GLN A 309 16.76 9.86 -8.36
N ILE A 310 16.17 9.11 -9.31
CA ILE A 310 16.17 7.63 -9.26
C ILE A 310 17.61 7.13 -9.37
N ASP A 311 18.37 7.60 -10.37
CA ASP A 311 19.76 7.17 -10.59
C ASP A 311 20.66 7.48 -9.38
N GLU A 312 20.48 8.66 -8.76
CA GLU A 312 21.16 9.04 -7.53
C GLU A 312 20.72 8.19 -6.33
N ALA A 313 19.42 7.96 -6.19
CA ALA A 313 18.87 7.18 -5.08
C ALA A 313 19.30 5.71 -5.10
N PHE A 314 19.48 5.10 -6.28
CA PHE A 314 19.91 3.71 -6.42
C PHE A 314 21.44 3.55 -6.53
N SER A 315 22.20 4.65 -6.44
CA SER A 315 23.65 4.55 -6.36
C SER A 315 24.10 3.97 -5.00
N ARG A 316 25.25 3.27 -4.99
CA ARG A 316 25.82 2.71 -3.75
C ARG A 316 26.10 3.79 -2.70
N GLN A 317 26.51 4.98 -3.14
CA GLN A 317 26.83 6.12 -2.30
C GLN A 317 25.79 7.23 -2.52
N VAL A 318 25.16 7.69 -1.45
CA VAL A 318 24.16 8.75 -1.45
C VAL A 318 24.67 9.95 -0.66
N TRP A 319 24.75 11.10 -1.32
CA TRP A 319 25.25 12.33 -0.72
C TRP A 319 24.19 13.04 0.14
N LEU A 320 24.63 13.55 1.28
CA LEU A 320 23.84 14.40 2.17
C LEU A 320 24.05 15.87 1.87
N LYS A 321 23.11 16.73 2.23
CA LYS A 321 23.17 18.17 1.98
C LYS A 321 24.31 18.84 2.77
N CYS A 322 24.60 18.33 3.97
CA CYS A 322 25.74 18.79 4.79
C CYS A 322 27.12 18.47 4.19
N GLY A 323 27.19 17.66 3.12
CA GLY A 323 28.43 17.21 2.51
C GLY A 323 28.98 15.90 3.05
N GLY A 324 28.24 15.24 3.98
CA GLY A 324 28.42 13.83 4.33
C GLY A 324 27.83 12.92 3.26
N TYR A 325 27.94 11.62 3.47
CA TYR A 325 27.30 10.62 2.61
C TYR A 325 27.03 9.32 3.37
N ILE A 326 26.07 8.57 2.87
CA ILE A 326 25.80 7.20 3.32
C ILE A 326 26.23 6.21 2.24
N VAL A 327 26.66 5.03 2.64
CA VAL A 327 26.96 3.89 1.75
C VAL A 327 26.02 2.77 2.09
N ILE A 328 25.33 2.22 1.08
CA ILE A 328 24.35 1.15 1.25
C ILE A 328 24.85 -0.07 0.48
N ASP A 329 25.16 -1.12 1.21
CA ASP A 329 25.64 -2.39 0.66
C ASP A 329 24.64 -3.52 0.96
N GLU A 330 24.15 -4.14 -0.11
CA GLU A 330 23.22 -5.25 -0.05
C GLU A 330 24.01 -6.56 -0.11
N THR A 331 23.75 -7.45 0.86
CA THR A 331 24.25 -8.81 0.88
C THR A 331 23.12 -9.82 0.77
N GLU A 332 23.41 -11.10 0.68
CA GLU A 332 22.39 -12.15 0.57
C GLU A 332 21.37 -12.15 1.73
N ALA A 333 21.79 -11.79 2.94
CA ALA A 333 20.97 -11.92 4.15
C ALA A 333 20.80 -10.63 4.97
N LEU A 334 21.50 -9.56 4.64
CA LEU A 334 21.43 -8.29 5.37
C LEU A 334 21.80 -7.09 4.49
N ILE A 335 21.40 -5.91 4.91
CA ILE A 335 21.82 -4.65 4.31
C ILE A 335 22.63 -3.86 5.33
N ALA A 336 23.84 -3.48 4.93
CA ALA A 336 24.72 -2.63 5.74
C ALA A 336 24.62 -1.17 5.27
N ILE A 337 24.44 -0.25 6.23
CA ILE A 337 24.42 1.19 5.96
C ILE A 337 25.51 1.84 6.79
N ASP A 338 26.48 2.46 6.12
CA ASP A 338 27.58 3.20 6.74
C ASP A 338 27.37 4.71 6.55
N VAL A 339 27.72 5.50 7.57
CA VAL A 339 27.58 6.96 7.58
C VAL A 339 28.93 7.62 7.65
N ASN A 340 29.23 8.48 6.68
CA ASN A 340 30.49 9.18 6.57
C ASN A 340 30.30 10.71 6.62
N THR A 341 31.13 11.42 7.39
CA THR A 341 31.10 12.89 7.47
C THR A 341 31.58 13.56 6.20
N GLY A 342 32.37 12.85 5.37
CA GLY A 342 32.78 13.27 4.04
C GLY A 342 33.45 14.66 4.01
N ARG A 343 32.83 15.59 3.29
CA ARG A 343 33.29 16.97 3.14
C ARG A 343 32.59 17.95 4.05
N ASN A 344 31.82 17.46 5.05
CA ASN A 344 31.15 18.34 6.00
C ASN A 344 32.21 19.11 6.80
N ARG A 345 32.26 20.42 6.61
CA ARG A 345 33.15 21.36 7.30
C ARG A 345 32.34 22.49 7.96
N GLY A 346 31.05 22.27 8.17
CA GLY A 346 30.10 23.29 8.62
C GLY A 346 30.32 23.79 10.06
N SER A 347 31.02 23.04 10.90
CA SER A 347 31.31 23.44 12.28
C SER A 347 32.80 23.26 12.58
N LYS A 348 33.35 24.17 13.46
CA LYS A 348 34.68 24.00 14.07
C LYS A 348 34.63 22.95 15.20
N ASP A 349 33.45 22.64 15.70
CA ASP A 349 33.18 21.63 16.71
C ASP A 349 32.90 20.31 16.03
N VAL A 350 33.77 19.34 16.24
CA VAL A 350 33.69 17.98 15.60
C VAL A 350 32.43 17.23 16.05
N ASP A 351 32.09 17.32 17.36
CA ASP A 351 30.93 16.61 17.89
C ASP A 351 29.61 17.13 17.27
N LYS A 352 29.52 18.46 17.12
CA LYS A 352 28.37 19.09 16.47
C LYS A 352 28.26 18.70 14.98
N MET A 353 29.38 18.64 14.29
CA MET A 353 29.45 18.21 12.88
C MET A 353 29.01 16.75 12.72
N ILE A 354 29.46 15.85 13.60
CA ILE A 354 29.07 14.44 13.61
C ILE A 354 27.56 14.31 13.89
N LEU A 355 27.04 15.02 14.88
CA LEU A 355 25.62 15.01 15.21
C LEU A 355 24.76 15.49 14.04
N GLU A 356 25.13 16.60 13.40
CA GLU A 356 24.43 17.14 12.24
C GLU A 356 24.39 16.14 11.07
N THR A 357 25.55 15.52 10.78
CA THR A 357 25.63 14.47 9.74
C THR A 357 24.76 13.27 10.08
N ASN A 358 24.76 12.80 11.32
CA ASN A 358 23.98 11.65 11.75
C ASN A 358 22.47 11.92 11.72
N VAL A 359 22.03 13.12 12.09
CA VAL A 359 20.61 13.51 12.04
C VAL A 359 20.13 13.56 10.58
N GLU A 360 20.92 14.15 9.68
CA GLU A 360 20.58 14.18 8.26
C GLU A 360 20.62 12.77 7.63
N ALA A 361 21.62 11.96 7.99
CA ALA A 361 21.72 10.58 7.56
C ALA A 361 20.51 9.75 7.98
N ALA A 362 19.99 9.93 9.21
CA ALA A 362 18.82 9.20 9.68
C ALA A 362 17.58 9.47 8.82
N VAL A 363 17.36 10.72 8.41
CA VAL A 363 16.27 11.11 7.51
C VAL A 363 16.44 10.46 6.14
N GLU A 364 17.66 10.54 5.57
CA GLU A 364 17.96 9.97 4.25
C GLU A 364 17.89 8.44 4.27
N VAL A 365 18.36 7.77 5.33
CA VAL A 365 18.23 6.31 5.49
C VAL A 365 16.76 5.91 5.46
N ALA A 366 15.89 6.59 6.19
CA ALA A 366 14.45 6.30 6.18
C ALA A 366 13.85 6.45 4.77
N ARG A 367 14.29 7.46 4.00
CA ARG A 367 13.89 7.67 2.61
C ARG A 367 14.41 6.55 1.70
N GLN A 368 15.68 6.17 1.83
CA GLN A 368 16.30 5.10 1.04
C GLN A 368 15.67 3.73 1.29
N LEU A 369 15.25 3.42 2.52
CA LEU A 369 14.51 2.20 2.84
C LEU A 369 13.20 2.13 2.04
N ARG A 370 12.47 3.26 1.90
CA ARG A 370 11.25 3.31 1.08
C ARG A 370 11.54 3.19 -0.40
N LEU A 371 12.49 3.97 -0.93
CA LEU A 371 12.82 4.01 -2.37
C LEU A 371 13.32 2.66 -2.89
N ARG A 372 14.14 1.97 -2.10
CA ARG A 372 14.73 0.66 -2.45
C ARG A 372 13.83 -0.52 -2.03
N ASN A 373 12.68 -0.25 -1.41
CA ASN A 373 11.77 -1.28 -0.87
C ASN A 373 12.50 -2.27 0.06
N ILE A 374 13.30 -1.74 0.96
CA ILE A 374 14.07 -2.48 1.96
C ILE A 374 13.23 -2.59 3.25
N GLY A 375 13.01 -3.82 3.75
CA GLY A 375 12.25 -4.07 4.98
C GLY A 375 12.60 -5.38 5.63
#